data_31e79991cbda4c9efe4963e9fa64fd60
#
_entry.id   31e79991cbda4c9efe4963e9fa64fd60
#
_cell.length_a   1.000
_cell.length_b   1.000
_cell.length_c   1.000
_cell.angle_alpha   90.00
_cell.angle_beta   90.00
_cell.angle_gamma   90.00
#
_symmetry.space_group_name_H-M   'P 1'
#
loop_
_entity.id
_entity.type
_entity.pdbx_description
1 polymer ?
#
loop_
_entity_poly.entity_id
_entity_poly.type
_entity_poly.pdbx_seq_one_letter_code
_entity_poly.pdbx_strand_id
1 'polypeptide(L)'
;MNIEELFKNYKIEFQKIDAVNAMFEESLLEEIVQYLSCMGKTIRLHETPHGSAYTTLFSVYELKREQCTICSKNELLIIGYGLNGDLLTINLKNSHVGYIFHDELCEENYDSIEDIYVELPFGIMTLLDMALAGKDYPFDGYMAENYE
;
A
#
# COMPACT_ATOMS: atom_id res chain seq x y z
N MET A 1 1.62 -13.19 -13.77
CA MET A 1 1.08 -11.82 -13.95
C MET A 1 1.86 -10.87 -13.06
N ASN A 2 2.16 -9.67 -13.56
CA ASN A 2 2.80 -8.62 -12.78
C ASN A 2 1.84 -7.44 -12.62
N ILE A 3 2.25 -6.43 -11.84
CA ILE A 3 1.38 -5.30 -11.51
C ILE A 3 0.98 -4.50 -12.76
N GLU A 4 1.89 -4.33 -13.72
CA GLU A 4 1.59 -3.62 -14.96
C GLU A 4 0.49 -4.34 -15.76
N GLU A 5 0.60 -5.67 -15.87
CA GLU A 5 -0.43 -6.47 -16.54
C GLU A 5 -1.77 -6.39 -15.81
N LEU A 6 -1.73 -6.41 -14.47
CA LEU A 6 -2.94 -6.30 -13.66
C LEU A 6 -3.66 -4.98 -13.94
N PHE A 7 -2.92 -3.87 -13.91
CA PHE A 7 -3.50 -2.55 -14.19
C PHE A 7 -4.07 -2.48 -15.61
N LYS A 8 -3.35 -3.03 -16.59
CA LYS A 8 -3.82 -3.04 -17.97
C LYS A 8 -5.08 -3.88 -18.13
N ASN A 9 -5.15 -5.04 -17.49
CA ASN A 9 -6.31 -5.93 -17.57
C ASN A 9 -7.57 -5.29 -17.02
N TYR A 10 -7.44 -4.49 -15.97
CA TYR A 10 -8.57 -3.80 -15.36
C TYR A 10 -8.75 -2.36 -15.86
N LYS A 11 -7.98 -1.97 -16.89
CA LYS A 11 -8.07 -0.63 -17.52
C LYS A 11 -7.83 0.49 -16.50
N ILE A 12 -6.90 0.28 -15.59
CA ILE A 12 -6.49 1.30 -14.63
C ILE A 12 -5.41 2.15 -15.27
N GLU A 13 -5.61 3.46 -15.29
CA GLU A 13 -4.58 4.39 -15.76
C GLU A 13 -3.44 4.45 -14.76
N PHE A 14 -2.23 4.29 -15.23
CA PHE A 14 -1.04 4.40 -14.40
C PHE A 14 0.09 5.03 -15.21
N GLN A 15 1.09 5.53 -14.52
CA GLN A 15 2.26 6.15 -15.15
C GLN A 15 3.52 5.41 -14.70
N LYS A 16 4.25 4.87 -15.67
CA LYS A 16 5.52 4.20 -15.37
C LYS A 16 6.60 5.24 -15.08
N ILE A 17 7.52 4.87 -14.22
CA ILE A 17 8.71 5.66 -13.95
C ILE A 17 9.95 4.76 -14.05
N ASP A 18 11.06 5.34 -14.48
CA ASP A 18 12.33 4.65 -14.56
C ASP A 18 13.16 4.88 -13.30
N ALA A 19 14.10 3.98 -13.05
CA ALA A 19 15.10 4.13 -12.00
C ALA A 19 14.52 4.34 -10.59
N VAL A 20 13.43 3.62 -10.27
CA VAL A 20 12.81 3.66 -8.94
C VAL A 20 13.82 3.39 -7.83
N ASN A 21 14.75 2.46 -8.04
CA ASN A 21 15.78 2.12 -7.05
C ASN A 21 16.62 3.33 -6.64
N ALA A 22 16.85 4.26 -7.56
CA ALA A 22 17.65 5.46 -7.28
C ALA A 22 16.90 6.45 -6.38
N MET A 23 15.61 6.28 -6.17
CA MET A 23 14.79 7.16 -5.34
C MET A 23 14.78 6.74 -3.86
N PHE A 24 15.34 5.58 -3.55
CA PHE A 24 15.35 5.03 -2.20
C PHE A 24 16.78 4.64 -1.81
N GLU A 25 17.12 4.85 -0.54
CA GLU A 25 18.47 4.56 -0.04
C GLU A 25 18.67 3.06 0.19
N GLU A 26 17.62 2.37 0.65
CA GLU A 26 17.69 0.93 0.89
C GLU A 26 17.49 0.13 -0.39
N SER A 27 18.04 -1.08 -0.41
CA SER A 27 17.79 -2.03 -1.49
C SER A 27 16.39 -2.61 -1.35
N LEU A 28 15.56 -2.45 -2.37
CA LEU A 28 14.17 -2.89 -2.36
C LEU A 28 14.04 -4.28 -3.00
N LEU A 29 13.11 -5.08 -2.47
CA LEU A 29 12.76 -6.37 -3.08
C LEU A 29 12.14 -6.14 -4.46
N GLU A 30 12.34 -7.09 -5.36
CA GLU A 30 11.88 -6.96 -6.76
C GLU A 30 10.39 -6.67 -6.88
N GLU A 31 9.56 -7.33 -6.07
CA GLU A 31 8.11 -7.10 -6.09
C GLU A 31 7.76 -5.65 -5.77
N ILE A 32 8.49 -5.05 -4.84
CA ILE A 32 8.29 -3.66 -4.43
C ILE A 32 8.72 -2.72 -5.56
N VAL A 33 9.86 -3.02 -6.19
CA VAL A 33 10.35 -2.23 -7.33
C VAL A 33 9.34 -2.27 -8.47
N GLN A 34 8.81 -3.44 -8.80
CA GLN A 34 7.83 -3.59 -9.87
C GLN A 34 6.57 -2.77 -9.59
N TYR A 35 6.08 -2.79 -8.35
CA TYR A 35 4.91 -2.01 -7.97
C TYR A 35 5.20 -0.51 -8.09
N LEU A 36 6.25 -0.05 -7.44
CA LEU A 36 6.59 1.38 -7.43
C LEU A 36 6.88 1.93 -8.82
N SER A 37 7.41 1.09 -9.72
CA SER A 37 7.68 1.48 -11.10
C SER A 37 6.42 1.84 -11.89
N CYS A 38 5.25 1.43 -11.41
CA CYS A 38 3.96 1.77 -12.01
C CYS A 38 3.29 2.96 -11.32
N MET A 39 3.94 3.54 -10.31
CA MET A 39 3.33 4.57 -9.46
C MET A 39 3.87 5.96 -9.72
N GLY A 40 3.91 6.37 -10.98
CA GLY A 40 4.28 7.74 -11.35
C GLY A 40 3.19 8.74 -11.05
N LYS A 41 1.96 8.30 -10.79
CA LYS A 41 0.86 9.16 -10.35
C LYS A 41 0.03 8.45 -9.29
N THR A 42 -0.66 9.23 -8.46
CA THR A 42 -1.57 8.70 -7.43
C THR A 42 -2.79 8.08 -8.09
N ILE A 43 -3.20 6.91 -7.59
CA ILE A 43 -4.36 6.18 -8.11
C ILE A 43 -5.40 6.05 -7.00
N ARG A 44 -6.59 6.59 -7.23
CA ARG A 44 -7.73 6.44 -6.34
C ARG A 44 -8.67 5.42 -6.95
N LEU A 45 -8.71 4.22 -6.37
CA LEU A 45 -9.48 3.12 -6.96
C LEU A 45 -10.98 3.42 -7.05
N HIS A 46 -11.51 4.21 -6.11
CA HIS A 46 -12.94 4.58 -6.13
C HIS A 46 -13.30 5.52 -7.30
N GLU A 47 -12.31 6.13 -7.96
CA GLU A 47 -12.52 7.00 -9.12
C GLU A 47 -12.34 6.25 -10.44
N THR A 48 -12.17 4.92 -10.38
CA THR A 48 -12.03 4.07 -11.57
C THR A 48 -13.37 3.36 -11.83
N PRO A 49 -13.49 2.61 -12.93
CA PRO A 49 -14.68 1.76 -13.13
C PRO A 49 -14.92 0.74 -12.02
N HIS A 50 -13.96 0.56 -11.10
CA HIS A 50 -14.03 -0.35 -9.95
C HIS A 50 -14.33 0.42 -8.67
N GLY A 51 -15.35 1.29 -8.71
CA GLY A 51 -15.67 2.26 -7.66
C GLY A 51 -16.01 1.68 -6.28
N SER A 52 -16.16 0.37 -6.17
CA SER A 52 -16.35 -0.29 -4.87
C SER A 52 -15.03 -0.49 -4.11
N ALA A 53 -13.91 -0.23 -4.74
CA ALA A 53 -12.60 -0.36 -4.12
C ALA A 53 -12.15 1.00 -3.58
N TYR A 54 -12.17 1.16 -2.26
CA TYR A 54 -11.92 2.45 -1.59
C TYR A 54 -10.49 2.65 -1.13
N THR A 55 -9.53 2.21 -1.92
CA THR A 55 -8.11 2.35 -1.59
C THR A 55 -7.47 3.44 -2.45
N THR A 56 -6.68 4.30 -1.83
CA THR A 56 -5.86 5.30 -2.52
C THR A 56 -4.41 4.85 -2.45
N LEU A 57 -3.74 4.85 -3.60
CA LEU A 57 -2.34 4.47 -3.73
C LEU A 57 -1.55 5.72 -4.11
N PHE A 58 -0.57 6.09 -3.29
CA PHE A 58 0.25 7.28 -3.53
C PHE A 58 1.20 7.08 -4.70
N SER A 59 1.42 8.14 -5.49
CA SER A 59 2.56 8.19 -6.41
C SER A 59 3.85 8.10 -5.58
N VAL A 60 4.97 7.75 -6.22
CA VAL A 60 6.27 7.71 -5.53
C VAL A 60 6.66 9.09 -4.99
N TYR A 61 6.21 10.16 -5.64
CA TYR A 61 6.51 11.52 -5.19
C TYR A 61 5.71 11.90 -3.95
N GLU A 62 4.43 11.56 -3.93
CA GLU A 62 3.56 11.80 -2.78
C GLU A 62 3.94 10.88 -1.62
N LEU A 63 4.20 9.62 -1.91
CA LEU A 63 4.59 8.61 -0.95
C LEU A 63 5.81 9.05 -0.13
N LYS A 64 6.81 9.66 -0.76
CA LYS A 64 8.02 10.10 -0.07
C LYS A 64 7.74 11.15 1.00
N ARG A 65 6.67 11.91 0.83
CA ARG A 65 6.26 12.93 1.81
C ARG A 65 5.40 12.39 2.95
N GLU A 66 4.87 11.18 2.79
CA GLU A 66 3.93 10.61 3.76
C GLU A 66 4.55 9.67 4.77
N GLN A 67 5.86 9.48 4.72
CA GLN A 67 6.54 8.58 5.64
C GLN A 67 6.64 9.18 7.05
N CYS A 68 6.68 8.31 8.06
CA CYS A 68 6.85 8.74 9.43
C CYS A 68 7.95 7.90 10.10
N THR A 69 8.52 8.44 11.18
CA THR A 69 9.68 7.84 11.84
C THR A 69 9.43 6.42 12.34
N ILE A 70 8.29 6.20 13.03
CA ILE A 70 8.01 4.87 13.60
C ILE A 70 7.87 3.81 12.52
N CYS A 71 7.27 4.14 11.38
CA CYS A 71 7.14 3.21 10.27
C CYS A 71 8.50 2.94 9.63
N SER A 72 9.28 3.99 9.36
CA SER A 72 10.61 3.85 8.75
C SER A 72 11.56 3.03 9.61
N LYS A 73 11.52 3.22 10.92
CA LYS A 73 12.35 2.45 11.87
C LYS A 73 12.02 0.96 11.86
N ASN A 74 10.81 0.62 11.47
CA ASN A 74 10.34 -0.77 11.43
C ASN A 74 10.27 -1.32 10.01
N GLU A 75 10.91 -0.63 9.06
CA GLU A 75 10.99 -1.03 7.66
C GLU A 75 9.60 -1.19 7.01
N LEU A 76 8.67 -0.31 7.40
CA LEU A 76 7.35 -0.23 6.80
C LEU A 76 7.26 1.01 5.93
N LEU A 77 6.97 0.80 4.65
CA LEU A 77 6.82 1.90 3.68
C LEU A 77 5.33 2.21 3.53
N ILE A 78 4.94 3.43 3.88
CA ILE A 78 3.55 3.87 3.70
C ILE A 78 3.32 4.12 2.21
N ILE A 79 2.34 3.43 1.61
CA ILE A 79 2.07 3.50 0.17
C ILE A 79 0.68 4.06 -0.16
N GLY A 80 -0.15 4.28 0.83
CA GLY A 80 -1.51 4.77 0.60
C GLY A 80 -2.37 4.70 1.84
N TYR A 81 -3.68 4.68 1.65
CA TYR A 81 -4.62 4.56 2.78
C TYR A 81 -5.92 3.90 2.33
N GLY A 82 -6.63 3.33 3.30
CA GLY A 82 -7.90 2.67 3.08
C GLY A 82 -9.10 3.58 3.30
N LEU A 83 -10.28 2.97 3.34
CA LEU A 83 -11.56 3.68 3.41
C LEU A 83 -11.67 4.63 4.61
N ASN A 84 -11.20 4.21 5.77
CA ASN A 84 -11.30 4.99 7.00
C ASN A 84 -10.06 5.84 7.30
N GLY A 85 -9.10 5.88 6.39
CA GLY A 85 -7.86 6.62 6.57
C GLY A 85 -6.72 5.83 7.17
N ASP A 86 -6.92 4.57 7.55
CA ASP A 86 -5.81 3.74 8.02
C ASP A 86 -4.74 3.63 6.93
N LEU A 87 -3.48 3.72 7.33
CA LEU A 87 -2.37 3.77 6.38
C LEU A 87 -2.04 2.39 5.84
N LEU A 88 -2.00 2.28 4.51
CA LEU A 88 -1.59 1.06 3.83
C LEU A 88 -0.07 1.06 3.69
N THR A 89 0.55 -0.04 4.07
CA THR A 89 2.02 -0.17 4.07
C THR A 89 2.49 -1.40 3.32
N ILE A 90 3.76 -1.38 2.91
CA ILE A 90 4.48 -2.58 2.46
C ILE A 90 5.63 -2.81 3.44
N ASN A 91 5.75 -4.03 3.94
CA ASN A 91 6.87 -4.44 4.74
C ASN A 91 8.07 -4.69 3.81
N LEU A 92 9.12 -3.90 3.97
CA LEU A 92 10.28 -3.95 3.08
C LEU A 92 11.08 -5.26 3.21
N LYS A 93 10.86 -6.03 4.26
CA LYS A 93 11.57 -7.28 4.49
C LYS A 93 10.94 -8.47 3.76
N ASN A 94 9.61 -8.46 3.55
CA ASN A 94 8.91 -9.62 2.98
C ASN A 94 7.87 -9.26 1.91
N SER A 95 7.71 -7.99 1.58
CA SER A 95 6.74 -7.46 0.61
C SER A 95 5.27 -7.58 1.02
N HIS A 96 4.97 -8.04 2.21
CA HIS A 96 3.58 -8.13 2.66
C HIS A 96 2.99 -6.76 2.90
N VAL A 97 1.71 -6.61 2.58
CA VAL A 97 0.99 -5.38 2.88
C VAL A 97 0.39 -5.45 4.29
N GLY A 98 0.12 -4.29 4.86
CA GLY A 98 -0.51 -4.20 6.17
C GLY A 98 -1.11 -2.82 6.36
N TYR A 99 -1.73 -2.61 7.52
CA TYR A 99 -2.35 -1.33 7.85
C TYR A 99 -1.86 -0.83 9.20
N ILE A 100 -1.69 0.49 9.27
CA ILE A 100 -1.43 1.20 10.52
C ILE A 100 -2.75 1.87 10.93
N PHE A 101 -3.17 1.67 12.17
CA PHE A 101 -4.34 2.37 12.72
C PHE A 101 -4.01 3.85 12.86
N HIS A 102 -4.59 4.67 11.98
CA HIS A 102 -4.21 6.09 11.89
C HIS A 102 -4.57 6.89 13.15
N ASP A 103 -5.65 6.55 13.82
CA ASP A 103 -6.06 7.26 15.04
C ASP A 103 -5.04 7.06 16.15
N GLU A 104 -4.63 5.83 16.39
CA GLU A 104 -3.61 5.51 17.40
C GLU A 104 -2.27 6.12 17.06
N LEU A 105 -1.92 6.16 15.78
CA LEU A 105 -0.68 6.79 15.33
C LEU A 105 -0.68 8.29 15.61
N CYS A 106 -1.76 8.96 15.25
CA CYS A 106 -1.90 10.41 15.44
C CYS A 106 -1.96 10.81 16.91
N GLU A 107 -2.59 9.99 17.74
CA GLU A 107 -2.71 10.23 19.18
C GLU A 107 -1.49 9.76 19.95
N GLU A 108 -0.53 9.11 19.27
CA GLU A 108 0.66 8.50 19.86
C GLU A 108 0.30 7.49 20.98
N ASN A 109 -0.81 6.78 20.78
CA ASN A 109 -1.36 5.83 21.74
C ASN A 109 -0.80 4.43 21.49
N TYR A 110 0.52 4.28 21.60
CA TYR A 110 1.20 3.00 21.38
C TYR A 110 2.57 3.00 22.08
N ASP A 111 3.01 1.82 22.49
CA ASP A 111 4.37 1.62 23.01
C ASP A 111 5.30 1.14 21.92
N SER A 112 4.82 0.32 21.00
CA SER A 112 5.58 -0.20 19.87
C SER A 112 4.71 -0.28 18.64
N ILE A 113 5.35 -0.50 17.47
CA ILE A 113 4.62 -0.59 16.21
C ILE A 113 3.59 -1.73 16.19
N GLU A 114 3.87 -2.83 16.90
CA GLU A 114 2.96 -3.97 16.96
C GLU A 114 1.61 -3.61 17.56
N ASP A 115 1.55 -2.56 18.36
CA ASP A 115 0.29 -2.12 18.97
C ASP A 115 -0.68 -1.50 17.97
N ILE A 116 -0.15 -1.00 16.85
CA ILE A 116 -0.95 -0.23 15.88
C ILE A 116 -0.83 -0.76 14.45
N TYR A 117 -0.15 -1.88 14.23
CA TYR A 117 0.10 -2.42 12.90
C TYR A 117 -0.46 -3.84 12.76
N VAL A 118 -1.12 -4.09 11.63
CA VAL A 118 -1.62 -5.42 11.28
C VAL A 118 -1.07 -5.80 9.92
N GLU A 119 -0.29 -6.89 9.86
CA GLU A 119 0.26 -7.39 8.60
C GLU A 119 -0.65 -8.47 8.02
N LEU A 120 -0.88 -8.39 6.71
CA LEU A 120 -1.63 -9.39 5.97
C LEU A 120 -0.67 -10.45 5.42
N PRO A 121 -1.17 -11.66 5.15
CA PRO A 121 -0.30 -12.76 4.70
C PRO A 121 -0.01 -12.75 3.20
N PHE A 122 -0.07 -11.60 2.55
CA PHE A 122 0.15 -11.46 1.10
C PHE A 122 0.65 -10.07 0.73
N GLY A 123 1.08 -9.91 -0.52
CA GLY A 123 1.61 -8.65 -1.02
C GLY A 123 0.59 -7.78 -1.73
N ILE A 124 1.10 -6.65 -2.25
CA ILE A 124 0.26 -5.63 -2.90
C ILE A 124 -0.50 -6.16 -4.11
N MET A 125 0.12 -7.05 -4.88
CA MET A 125 -0.53 -7.58 -6.08
C MET A 125 -1.79 -8.38 -5.73
N THR A 126 -1.73 -9.20 -4.70
CA THR A 126 -2.90 -9.97 -4.24
C THR A 126 -4.00 -9.04 -3.73
N LEU A 127 -3.62 -8.02 -2.95
CA LEU A 127 -4.59 -7.04 -2.45
C LEU A 127 -5.32 -6.35 -3.61
N LEU A 128 -4.56 -5.89 -4.60
CA LEU A 128 -5.14 -5.18 -5.74
C LEU A 128 -5.97 -6.10 -6.63
N ASP A 129 -5.55 -7.34 -6.80
CA ASP A 129 -6.32 -8.29 -7.59
C ASP A 129 -7.70 -8.53 -6.97
N MET A 130 -7.75 -8.72 -5.64
CA MET A 130 -9.03 -8.85 -4.94
C MET A 130 -9.89 -7.59 -5.07
N ALA A 131 -9.29 -6.44 -4.84
CA ALA A 131 -10.01 -5.16 -4.90
C ALA A 131 -10.59 -4.89 -6.28
N LEU A 132 -9.79 -5.10 -7.33
CA LEU A 132 -10.19 -4.82 -8.70
C LEU A 132 -11.18 -5.87 -9.24
N ALA A 133 -11.10 -7.10 -8.75
CA ALA A 133 -12.03 -8.16 -9.13
C ALA A 133 -13.40 -8.02 -8.45
N GLY A 134 -13.56 -7.03 -7.57
CA GLY A 134 -14.83 -6.82 -6.85
C GLY A 134 -15.07 -7.81 -5.73
N LYS A 135 -14.01 -8.45 -5.25
CA LYS A 135 -14.08 -9.37 -4.11
C LYS A 135 -13.95 -8.60 -2.80
N ASP A 136 -14.43 -9.21 -1.71
CA ASP A 136 -14.19 -8.65 -0.39
C ASP A 136 -12.69 -8.67 -0.12
N TYR A 137 -12.14 -7.52 0.24
CA TYR A 137 -10.74 -7.38 0.58
C TYR A 137 -10.60 -6.51 1.82
N PRO A 138 -9.54 -6.70 2.61
CA PRO A 138 -9.34 -5.88 3.81
C PRO A 138 -8.88 -4.48 3.41
N PHE A 139 -9.79 -3.50 3.46
CA PHE A 139 -9.52 -2.12 3.04
C PHE A 139 -9.21 -1.17 4.21
N ASP A 140 -9.09 -1.69 5.41
CA ASP A 140 -8.63 -0.91 6.58
C ASP A 140 -8.02 -1.84 7.62
N GLY A 141 -7.48 -1.25 8.69
CA GLY A 141 -6.83 -2.03 9.74
C GLY A 141 -7.78 -2.95 10.50
N TYR A 142 -9.02 -2.52 10.68
CA TYR A 142 -10.03 -3.34 11.36
C TYR A 142 -10.33 -4.62 10.57
N MET A 143 -10.53 -4.50 9.26
CA MET A 143 -10.77 -5.66 8.41
C MET A 143 -9.54 -6.56 8.32
N ALA A 144 -8.34 -5.97 8.28
CA ALA A 144 -7.10 -6.74 8.26
C ALA A 144 -6.93 -7.55 9.54
N GLU A 145 -7.27 -6.96 10.68
CA GLU A 145 -7.18 -7.62 11.99
C GLU A 145 -8.07 -8.85 12.07
N ASN A 146 -9.21 -8.81 11.39
CA ASN A 146 -10.19 -9.90 11.38
C ASN A 146 -10.09 -10.79 10.13
N TYR A 147 -9.07 -10.61 9.34
CA TYR A 147 -8.87 -11.37 8.10
C TYR A 147 -8.44 -12.81 8.40
N GLU A 148 -9.05 -13.79 7.73
CA GLU A 148 -8.71 -15.22 7.86
C GLU A 148 -8.20 -15.82 6.56
#